data_f32c8a8564bc44586fde4d8aa6b7e370
#
_entry.id   f32c8a8564bc44586fde4d8aa6b7e370
#
_cell.length_a   1.000
_cell.length_b   1.000
_cell.length_c   1.000
_cell.angle_alpha   90.00
_cell.angle_beta   90.00
_cell.angle_gamma   90.00
#
_symmetry.space_group_name_H-M   'P 1'
#
loop_
_entity.id
_entity.type
_entity.pdbx_description
1 polymer ?
#
loop_
_entity_poly.entity_id
_entity_poly.type
_entity_poly.pdbx_seq_one_letter_code
_entity_poly.pdbx_strand_id
1 'polypeptide(L)'
;ANEVIVQIFFIRAGKIVGRENYVLHDAIDGGKAEILAAFIKQFYLDNQFIPPNILLEEELSEAEILQTWLSEKRGGKVQFTVPKRGQQKELVDLGVRNAEEELLKKRARFGRQ
;
A
#
# COMPACT_ATOMS: atom_id res chain seq x y z
N ALA A 1 -1.81 20.01 -7.10
CA ALA A 1 -1.23 19.31 -6.64
C ALA A 1 -1.81 17.95 -6.23
N ASN A 2 -1.42 16.96 -6.97
CA ASN A 2 -1.95 15.62 -6.78
C ASN A 2 -0.90 14.74 -6.12
N GLU A 3 -0.74 14.95 -4.82
CA GLU A 3 0.17 14.10 -4.05
C GLU A 3 -0.63 13.10 -3.24
N VAL A 4 -0.15 11.88 -3.26
CA VAL A 4 -0.73 10.78 -2.49
C VAL A 4 0.39 10.15 -1.71
N ILE A 5 0.13 9.79 -0.46
CA ILE A 5 1.11 9.07 0.34
C ILE A 5 0.64 7.64 0.53
N VAL A 6 1.52 6.71 0.24
CA VAL A 6 1.29 5.29 0.50
C VAL A 6 2.15 4.88 1.68
N GLN A 7 1.52 4.38 2.72
CA GLN A 7 2.21 3.89 3.91
C GLN A 7 2.28 2.37 3.83
N ILE A 8 3.49 1.83 4.05
CA ILE A 8 3.70 0.40 4.08
C ILE A 8 4.13 0.00 5.48
N PHE A 9 3.55 -1.06 6.00
CA PHE A 9 4.01 -1.73 7.20
C PHE A 9 4.50 -3.12 6.82
N PHE A 10 5.68 -3.47 7.29
CA PHE A 10 6.20 -4.82 7.15
C PHE A 10 5.86 -5.55 8.44
N ILE A 11 5.13 -6.66 8.32
CA ILE A 11 4.59 -7.36 9.48
C ILE A 11 5.15 -8.77 9.54
N ARG A 12 5.61 -9.16 10.73
CA ARG A 12 6.08 -10.52 10.99
C ARG A 12 5.50 -10.97 12.31
N ALA A 13 4.87 -12.14 12.30
CA ALA A 13 4.26 -12.72 13.50
C ALA A 13 3.30 -11.74 14.18
N GLY A 14 2.51 -11.04 13.37
CA GLY A 14 1.50 -10.10 13.87
C GLY A 14 2.05 -8.78 14.37
N LYS A 15 3.35 -8.52 14.21
CA LYS A 15 3.96 -7.28 14.69
C LYS A 15 4.61 -6.50 13.56
N ILE A 16 4.55 -5.17 13.68
CA ILE A 16 5.19 -4.29 12.71
C ILE A 16 6.69 -4.32 12.96
N VAL A 17 7.46 -4.78 11.99
CA VAL A 17 8.92 -4.84 12.09
C VAL A 17 9.60 -3.79 11.23
N GLY A 18 8.86 -3.07 10.42
CA GLY A 18 9.41 -1.99 9.61
C GLY A 18 8.30 -1.19 9.01
N ARG A 19 8.61 0.03 8.59
CA ARG A 19 7.63 0.91 7.95
C ARG A 19 8.33 1.83 6.97
N GLU A 20 7.65 2.12 5.88
CA GLU A 20 8.12 3.05 4.85
C GLU A 20 6.92 3.82 4.33
N ASN A 21 7.14 5.05 3.89
CA ASN A 21 6.10 5.73 3.14
C ASN A 21 6.68 6.28 1.84
N TYR A 22 5.81 6.41 0.85
CA TYR A 22 6.16 6.87 -0.47
C TYR A 22 5.23 7.99 -0.88
N VAL A 23 5.80 9.02 -1.47
CA VAL A 23 5.01 10.13 -2.00
C VAL A 23 4.87 9.92 -3.50
N LEU A 24 3.64 9.86 -3.97
CA LEU A 24 3.35 9.72 -5.38
C LEU A 24 2.92 11.08 -5.91
N HIS A 25 3.63 11.57 -6.91
CA HIS A 25 3.34 12.85 -7.54
C HIS A 25 2.56 12.60 -8.83
N ASP A 26 1.68 13.53 -9.15
CA ASP A 26 0.90 13.45 -10.39
C ASP A 26 0.18 12.10 -10.47
N ALA A 27 -0.43 11.71 -9.36
CA ALA A 27 -1.17 10.48 -9.32
C ALA A 27 -2.23 10.48 -10.42
N ILE A 28 -2.37 9.31 -11.06
CA ILE A 28 -3.30 9.12 -12.15
C ILE A 28 -4.70 9.49 -11.71
N ASP A 29 -5.46 10.13 -12.60
CA ASP A 29 -6.86 10.38 -12.36
C ASP A 29 -7.59 9.05 -12.25
N GLY A 30 -7.78 8.62 -11.02
CA GLY A 30 -8.43 7.37 -10.75
C GLY A 30 -8.65 7.26 -9.26
N GLY A 31 -9.42 6.28 -8.85
CA GLY A 31 -9.69 6.04 -7.45
C GLY A 31 -8.50 5.40 -6.77
N LYS A 32 -8.64 5.22 -5.45
CA LYS A 32 -7.61 4.58 -4.65
C LYS A 32 -7.25 3.20 -5.18
N ALA A 33 -8.24 2.45 -5.68
CA ALA A 33 -8.00 1.11 -6.18
C ALA A 33 -7.00 1.09 -7.32
N GLU A 34 -7.11 2.05 -8.23
CA GLU A 34 -6.20 2.15 -9.37
C GLU A 34 -4.82 2.63 -8.94
N ILE A 35 -4.79 3.60 -8.05
CA ILE A 35 -3.52 4.14 -7.54
C ILE A 35 -2.75 3.07 -6.79
N LEU A 36 -3.43 2.31 -5.93
CA LEU A 36 -2.80 1.24 -5.18
C LEU A 36 -2.31 0.12 -6.10
N ALA A 37 -3.09 -0.23 -7.12
CA ALA A 37 -2.68 -1.25 -8.07
C ALA A 37 -1.40 -0.85 -8.80
N ALA A 38 -1.34 0.39 -9.27
CA ALA A 38 -0.17 0.90 -9.96
C ALA A 38 1.04 0.93 -9.02
N PHE A 39 0.83 1.34 -7.78
CA PHE A 39 1.91 1.39 -6.80
C PHE A 39 2.47 -0.01 -6.51
N ILE A 40 1.58 -0.98 -6.29
CA ILE A 40 2.01 -2.35 -5.97
C ILE A 40 2.81 -2.95 -7.12
N LYS A 41 2.36 -2.72 -8.35
CA LYS A 41 3.08 -3.20 -9.51
C LYS A 41 4.49 -2.63 -9.55
N GLN A 42 4.61 -1.31 -9.38
CA GLN A 42 5.91 -0.65 -9.43
C GLN A 42 6.80 -1.09 -8.27
N PHE A 43 6.22 -1.21 -7.08
CA PHE A 43 6.97 -1.59 -5.90
C PHE A 43 7.60 -2.97 -6.06
N TYR A 44 6.83 -3.94 -6.58
CA TYR A 44 7.33 -5.30 -6.72
C TYR A 44 8.08 -5.56 -8.02
N LEU A 45 8.13 -4.58 -8.91
CA LEU A 45 9.10 -4.64 -10.01
C LEU A 45 10.50 -4.46 -9.46
N ASP A 46 10.65 -3.63 -8.43
CA ASP A 46 11.95 -3.30 -7.86
C ASP A 46 12.32 -4.14 -6.64
N ASN A 47 11.36 -4.82 -6.05
CA ASN A 47 11.59 -5.61 -4.84
C ASN A 47 11.34 -7.08 -5.11
N GLN A 48 12.32 -7.91 -4.81
CA GLN A 48 12.22 -9.34 -5.08
C GLN A 48 11.52 -10.11 -3.98
N PHE A 49 11.50 -9.56 -2.77
CA PHE A 49 10.82 -10.23 -1.67
C PHE A 49 9.33 -9.94 -1.72
N ILE A 50 8.53 -10.97 -1.93
CA ILE A 50 7.08 -10.85 -2.03
C ILE A 50 6.46 -11.69 -0.93
N PRO A 51 5.69 -11.09 -0.02
CA PRO A 51 5.06 -11.87 1.05
C PRO A 51 3.87 -12.68 0.51
N PRO A 52 3.48 -13.73 1.22
CA PRO A 52 2.34 -14.53 0.77
C PRO A 52 0.99 -13.83 0.95
N ASN A 53 0.92 -12.83 1.80
CA ASN A 53 -0.34 -12.13 2.06
C ASN A 53 -0.11 -10.63 2.14
N ILE A 54 -0.89 -9.88 1.38
CA ILE A 54 -0.81 -8.42 1.34
C ILE A 54 -2.16 -7.86 1.78
N LEU A 55 -2.12 -7.07 2.86
CA LEU A 55 -3.33 -6.48 3.42
C LEU A 55 -3.56 -5.09 2.80
N LEU A 56 -4.79 -4.82 2.41
CA LEU A 56 -5.13 -3.59 1.70
C LEU A 56 -6.34 -2.92 2.33
N GLU A 57 -6.45 -1.60 2.14
CA GLU A 57 -7.62 -0.87 2.63
C GLU A 57 -8.85 -1.06 1.73
N GLU A 58 -8.63 -1.39 0.46
CA GLU A 58 -9.73 -1.68 -0.46
C GLU A 58 -9.24 -2.56 -1.59
N GLU A 59 -10.17 -3.13 -2.32
CA GLU A 59 -9.84 -4.02 -3.42
C GLU A 59 -9.17 -3.25 -4.55
N LEU A 60 -8.16 -3.90 -5.16
CA LEU A 60 -7.40 -3.30 -6.24
C LEU A 60 -8.12 -3.45 -7.58
N SER A 61 -7.87 -2.50 -8.47
CA SER A 61 -8.22 -2.70 -9.87
C SER A 61 -7.35 -3.84 -10.41
N GLU A 62 -7.96 -4.73 -11.17
CA GLU A 62 -7.27 -5.85 -11.79
C GLU A 62 -6.53 -6.72 -10.77
N ALA A 63 -7.17 -6.93 -9.62
CA ALA A 63 -6.56 -7.67 -8.52
C ALA A 63 -6.13 -9.07 -8.92
N GLU A 64 -6.94 -9.77 -9.72
CA GLU A 64 -6.62 -11.13 -10.12
C GLU A 64 -5.37 -11.19 -10.98
N ILE A 65 -5.22 -10.25 -11.90
CA ILE A 65 -4.05 -10.19 -12.77
C ILE A 65 -2.79 -9.93 -11.95
N LEU A 66 -2.86 -8.97 -11.03
CA LEU A 66 -1.74 -8.66 -10.16
C LEU A 66 -1.38 -9.84 -9.26
N GLN A 67 -2.39 -10.49 -8.70
CA GLN A 67 -2.18 -11.63 -7.83
C GLN A 67 -1.48 -12.77 -8.55
N THR A 68 -1.91 -13.05 -9.77
CA THR A 68 -1.29 -14.09 -10.59
C THR A 68 0.17 -13.74 -10.90
N TRP A 69 0.42 -12.50 -11.29
CA TRP A 69 1.76 -12.03 -11.59
C TRP A 69 2.68 -12.15 -10.37
N LEU A 70 2.20 -11.70 -9.22
CA LEU A 70 3.00 -11.76 -8.00
C LEU A 70 3.24 -13.21 -7.56
N SER A 71 2.25 -14.07 -7.73
CA SER A 71 2.39 -15.48 -7.38
C SER A 71 3.44 -16.16 -8.24
N GLU A 72 3.45 -15.85 -9.52
CA GLU A 72 4.47 -16.38 -10.41
C GLU A 72 5.84 -15.86 -10.08
N LYS A 73 5.93 -14.57 -9.78
CA LYS A 73 7.19 -13.94 -9.45
C LYS A 73 7.75 -14.51 -8.13
N ARG A 74 6.89 -14.77 -7.18
CA ARG A 74 7.28 -15.32 -5.88
C ARG A 74 7.62 -16.80 -5.96
N GLY A 75 7.02 -17.51 -6.90
CA GLY A 75 7.13 -18.96 -6.94
C GLY A 75 6.24 -19.64 -5.91
N GLY A 76 5.19 -18.97 -5.49
CA GLY A 76 4.24 -19.49 -4.52
C GLY A 76 3.05 -18.55 -4.43
N LYS A 77 1.98 -19.01 -3.81
CA LYS A 77 0.73 -18.26 -3.78
C LYS A 77 0.88 -16.92 -3.06
N VAL A 78 0.38 -15.87 -3.68
CA VAL A 78 0.25 -14.54 -3.08
C VAL A 78 -1.24 -14.21 -3.05
N GLN A 79 -1.71 -13.69 -1.93
CA GLN A 79 -3.11 -13.38 -1.75
C GLN A 79 -3.28 -11.95 -1.25
N PHE A 80 -4.23 -11.23 -1.85
CA PHE A 80 -4.63 -9.92 -1.34
C PHE A 80 -5.78 -10.09 -0.37
N THR A 81 -5.76 -9.36 0.72
CA THR A 81 -6.83 -9.41 1.73
C THR A 81 -7.24 -7.99 2.09
N VAL A 82 -8.54 -7.74 2.05
CA VAL A 82 -9.11 -6.49 2.55
C VAL A 82 -9.82 -6.84 3.85
N PRO A 83 -9.17 -6.67 5.00
CA PRO A 83 -9.75 -7.10 6.27
C PRO A 83 -10.96 -6.25 6.63
N LYS A 84 -11.95 -6.89 7.24
CA LYS A 84 -13.18 -6.21 7.63
C LYS A 84 -13.25 -5.92 9.11
N ARG A 85 -12.46 -6.64 9.91
CA ARG A 85 -12.48 -6.47 11.37
C ARG A 85 -11.26 -7.19 11.96
N GLY A 86 -11.04 -6.97 13.24
CA GLY A 86 -9.97 -7.64 13.96
C GLY A 86 -8.64 -6.93 13.85
N GLN A 87 -7.59 -7.61 14.27
CA GLN A 87 -6.26 -7.03 14.35
C GLN A 87 -5.73 -6.60 12.98
N GLN A 88 -6.00 -7.37 11.95
CA GLN A 88 -5.55 -7.00 10.60
C GLN A 88 -6.20 -5.70 10.14
N LYS A 89 -7.49 -5.54 10.45
CA LYS A 89 -8.19 -4.30 10.10
C LYS A 89 -7.60 -3.11 10.84
N GLU A 90 -7.25 -3.31 12.11
CA GLU A 90 -6.62 -2.25 12.90
C GLU A 90 -5.28 -1.83 12.33
N LEU A 91 -4.50 -2.78 11.84
CA LEU A 91 -3.22 -2.47 11.21
C LEU A 91 -3.38 -1.68 9.92
N VAL A 92 -4.35 -2.06 9.09
CA VAL A 92 -4.63 -1.32 7.86
C VAL A 92 -5.10 0.09 8.19
N ASP A 93 -5.99 0.23 9.16
CA ASP A 93 -6.49 1.55 9.57
C ASP A 93 -5.37 2.43 10.10
N LEU A 94 -4.44 1.85 10.84
CA LEU A 94 -3.29 2.59 11.34
C LEU A 94 -2.43 3.09 10.18
N GLY A 95 -2.23 2.26 9.17
CA GLY A 95 -1.49 2.67 7.98
C GLY A 95 -2.14 3.83 7.26
N VAL A 96 -3.46 3.78 7.10
CA VAL A 96 -4.21 4.86 6.47
C VAL A 96 -4.05 6.16 7.25
N ARG A 97 -4.19 6.09 8.57
CA ARG A 97 -4.03 7.28 9.41
C ARG A 97 -2.62 7.86 9.32
N ASN A 98 -1.60 6.98 9.31
CA ASN A 98 -0.23 7.46 9.19
C ASN A 98 0.00 8.15 7.86
N ALA A 99 -0.57 7.61 6.78
CA ALA A 99 -0.45 8.24 5.47
C ALA A 99 -1.11 9.61 5.46
N GLU A 100 -2.28 9.74 6.07
CA GLU A 100 -2.98 11.01 6.16
C GLU A 100 -2.19 12.03 6.97
N GLU A 101 -1.62 11.60 8.07
CA GLU A 101 -0.81 12.48 8.92
C GLU A 101 0.43 12.98 8.19
N GLU A 102 1.09 12.09 7.45
CA GLU A 102 2.26 12.48 6.68
C GLU A 102 1.92 13.48 5.59
N LEU A 103 0.78 13.28 4.95
CA LEU A 103 0.34 14.21 3.92
C LEU A 103 0.05 15.59 4.50
N LEU A 104 -0.59 15.64 5.67
CA LEU A 104 -0.87 16.90 6.34
C LEU A 104 0.42 17.61 6.76
N LYS A 105 1.38 16.88 7.28
CA LYS A 105 2.66 17.45 7.65
C LYS A 105 3.37 18.04 6.45
N LYS A 106 3.33 17.33 5.33
CA LYS A 106 3.98 17.78 4.12
C LYS A 106 3.33 19.06 3.61
N ARG A 107 2.00 19.12 3.60
CA ARG A 107 1.28 20.30 3.16
C ARG A 107 1.54 21.48 4.08
N ALA A 108 1.61 21.25 5.39
CA ALA A 108 1.88 22.31 6.34
C ALA A 108 3.27 22.91 6.11
N ARG A 109 4.27 22.08 5.84
CA ARG A 109 5.62 22.56 5.59
C ARG A 109 5.69 23.44 4.33
N PHE A 110 5.02 23.03 3.28
CA PHE A 110 5.04 23.80 2.05
C PHE A 110 4.13 25.01 2.10
N GLY A 111 3.07 24.93 2.88
CA GLY A 111 2.12 26.03 2.99
C GLY A 111 2.63 27.24 3.76
N ARG A 112 3.78 27.12 4.38
CA ARG A 112 4.37 28.21 5.19
C ARG A 112 5.27 29.14 4.41
N GLN A 113 5.43 28.91 3.13
CA GLN A 113 6.30 29.75 2.33
C GLN A 113 5.64 31.01 1.82
#